data_123bacbb3c2418f7d846b5c4f19f06a2
#
_entry.id   123bacbb3c2418f7d846b5c4f19f06a2
#
_cell.length_a   1.000
_cell.length_b   1.000
_cell.length_c   1.000
_cell.angle_alpha   90.00
_cell.angle_beta   90.00
_cell.angle_gamma   90.00
#
_symmetry.space_group_name_H-M   'P 1'
#
loop_
_entity.id
_entity.type
_entity.pdbx_description
1 polymer ?
#
loop_
_entity_poly.entity_id
_entity_poly.type
_entity_poly.pdbx_seq_one_letter_code
_entity_poly.pdbx_strand_id
1 'polypeptide(L)'
;MIYLYWVVVFTVIALALAVRFDRRLEVTFAPALFGGILVMYLFGLAGPLLWSLAAISLLGAASGVYLIVQAVRRKDLFLRRWCTPGALVLVVMVLYIAWMQAGRLAIGNDEFSHWAYTVKVMANHDQLSVWHTNELGFGEYPPALALLEYLFVRLTPDFTEGYLYRAMMLFQVSLLLPVLARFGWKRLGGALVGFAGIFLLPLAFYGQFYSDLCVDGTLALLFAYLLYAWLSTRRLQGFVTLQLSLGGAVLVLTKESGVIFALVALAFVAWDGLRLARAGGHPGAQRRFLIQLAWPTGALVLARLSWGIVVAMQGLTAGGSGNPLSRLAGLFGPWPEKWSLTLAAFLEHLFLPVRNKSILPLSPAAWLVLGLVALRLARMALPRLEASLRRLSLGLAAGFAVYCAGLLYLYFFQFSDYEATQVASLERYLGSWLLAVVLLAADLALAAWGRAEGRRALGPGCVLAAALLVMPGTSDEIRRLVAPAKGAALEQQQRAAYFTPASFPMEWTENDKLYFVAEDTASYEVLCAGYSFYPWNLGCSAGYNFNTEGDWATWANEVTADQWAETLASEGYTYVYLYQISPSFAGKYSELFADPGDIVGGALYAVQTGEEGVQLARVWPALAEG
;
A
#
# COMPACT_ATOMS: atom_id res chain seq x y z
N MET A 1 13.16 -12.40 15.99
CA MET A 1 13.02 -11.71 17.29
C MET A 1 12.47 -10.27 17.12
N ILE A 2 12.99 -9.46 16.22
CA ILE A 2 12.60 -8.04 16.01
C ILE A 2 11.09 -7.86 15.75
N TYR A 3 10.50 -8.70 14.88
CA TYR A 3 9.06 -8.68 14.63
C TYR A 3 8.24 -8.81 15.93
N LEU A 4 8.54 -9.80 16.76
CA LEU A 4 7.82 -10.03 18.02
C LEU A 4 8.05 -8.90 19.01
N TYR A 5 9.23 -8.28 19.03
CA TYR A 5 9.50 -7.12 19.86
C TYR A 5 8.51 -5.99 19.56
N TRP A 6 8.37 -5.59 18.29
CA TRP A 6 7.45 -4.52 17.92
C TRP A 6 5.98 -4.90 18.14
N VAL A 7 5.61 -6.17 17.88
CA VAL A 7 4.27 -6.66 18.20
C VAL A 7 3.98 -6.54 19.70
N VAL A 8 4.92 -6.89 20.56
CA VAL A 8 4.76 -6.76 22.02
C VAL A 8 4.63 -5.28 22.40
N VAL A 9 5.50 -4.41 21.89
CA VAL A 9 5.43 -2.95 22.17
C VAL A 9 4.05 -2.40 21.80
N PHE A 10 3.56 -2.66 20.59
CA PHE A 10 2.24 -2.19 20.16
C PHE A 10 1.08 -2.85 20.92
N THR A 11 1.22 -4.12 21.31
CA THR A 11 0.22 -4.79 22.15
C THR A 11 0.12 -4.14 23.53
N VAL A 12 1.24 -3.77 24.13
CA VAL A 12 1.27 -3.07 25.43
C VAL A 12 0.63 -1.68 25.30
N ILE A 13 0.94 -0.93 24.25
CA ILE A 13 0.30 0.37 23.98
C ILE A 13 -1.21 0.19 23.76
N ALA A 14 -1.61 -0.78 22.96
CA ALA A 14 -3.01 -1.09 22.69
C ALA A 14 -3.79 -1.49 23.96
N LEU A 15 -3.17 -2.27 24.84
CA LEU A 15 -3.75 -2.63 26.16
C LEU A 15 -3.90 -1.40 27.06
N ALA A 16 -2.93 -0.50 27.06
CA ALA A 16 -3.04 0.75 27.80
C ALA A 16 -4.23 1.59 27.31
N LEU A 17 -4.40 1.69 25.99
CA LEU A 17 -5.57 2.34 25.38
C LEU A 17 -6.87 1.59 25.73
N ALA A 18 -6.86 0.25 25.73
CA ALA A 18 -8.02 -0.57 26.08
C ALA A 18 -8.48 -0.31 27.53
N VAL A 19 -7.55 -0.23 28.46
CA VAL A 19 -7.82 0.10 29.87
C VAL A 19 -8.28 1.55 30.03
N ARG A 20 -7.60 2.50 29.36
CA ARG A 20 -7.88 3.95 29.45
C ARG A 20 -9.28 4.30 28.95
N PHE A 21 -9.72 3.67 27.85
CA PHE A 21 -10.98 3.99 27.17
C PHE A 21 -12.09 2.95 27.38
N ASP A 22 -11.86 1.97 28.24
CA ASP A 22 -12.80 0.88 28.52
C ASP A 22 -13.21 0.13 27.23
N ARG A 23 -12.21 -0.31 26.45
CA ARG A 23 -12.38 -1.04 25.19
C ARG A 23 -11.69 -2.41 25.23
N ARG A 24 -11.94 -3.25 24.21
CA ARG A 24 -11.25 -4.52 24.03
C ARG A 24 -9.98 -4.32 23.21
N LEU A 25 -8.98 -5.20 23.39
CA LEU A 25 -7.69 -5.16 22.69
C LEU A 25 -7.85 -5.10 21.16
N GLU A 26 -8.74 -5.92 20.60
CA GLU A 26 -8.99 -6.00 19.16
C GLU A 26 -9.49 -4.69 18.54
N VAL A 27 -10.00 -3.77 19.34
CA VAL A 27 -10.46 -2.45 18.87
C VAL A 27 -9.37 -1.38 19.00
N THR A 28 -8.40 -1.59 19.90
CA THR A 28 -7.36 -0.58 20.21
C THR A 28 -6.03 -0.85 19.54
N PHE A 29 -5.85 -2.02 18.90
CA PHE A 29 -4.59 -2.40 18.30
C PHE A 29 -4.27 -1.54 17.06
N ALA A 30 -5.23 -1.32 16.15
CA ALA A 30 -5.02 -0.42 15.00
C ALA A 30 -4.70 1.04 15.42
N PRO A 31 -5.43 1.68 16.36
CA PRO A 31 -5.05 2.99 16.88
C PRO A 31 -3.65 3.08 17.49
N ALA A 32 -3.15 1.99 18.10
CA ALA A 32 -1.77 1.95 18.58
C ALA A 32 -0.76 2.02 17.42
N LEU A 33 -1.00 1.28 16.34
CA LEU A 33 -0.18 1.36 15.12
C LEU A 33 -0.28 2.73 14.46
N PHE A 34 -1.48 3.32 14.36
CA PHE A 34 -1.64 4.69 13.85
C PHE A 34 -0.80 5.70 14.63
N GLY A 35 -0.84 5.60 15.97
CA GLY A 35 -0.02 6.45 16.83
C GLY A 35 1.48 6.27 16.57
N GLY A 36 1.94 5.03 16.39
CA GLY A 36 3.32 4.73 16.05
C GLY A 36 3.74 5.34 14.71
N ILE A 37 2.93 5.16 13.66
CA ILE A 37 3.18 5.75 12.33
C ILE A 37 3.29 7.28 12.41
N LEU A 38 2.37 7.93 13.14
CA LEU A 38 2.39 9.39 13.27
C LEU A 38 3.58 9.90 14.12
N VAL A 39 4.00 9.16 15.14
CA VAL A 39 5.25 9.46 15.86
C VAL A 39 6.43 9.40 14.91
N MET A 40 6.55 8.34 14.12
CA MET A 40 7.62 8.21 13.13
C MET A 40 7.56 9.33 12.08
N TYR A 41 6.37 9.67 11.61
CA TYR A 41 6.18 10.77 10.67
C TYR A 41 6.69 12.10 11.23
N LEU A 42 6.38 12.43 12.49
CA LEU A 42 6.84 13.66 13.13
C LEU A 42 8.37 13.70 13.27
N PHE A 43 9.00 12.57 13.65
CA PHE A 43 10.46 12.48 13.69
C PHE A 43 11.07 12.59 12.30
N GLY A 44 10.48 11.95 11.29
CA GLY A 44 10.93 12.01 9.91
C GLY A 44 10.86 13.43 9.31
N LEU A 45 9.84 14.21 9.67
CA LEU A 45 9.77 15.64 9.32
C LEU A 45 10.89 16.46 9.98
N ALA A 46 11.30 16.09 11.20
CA ALA A 46 12.40 16.73 11.91
C ALA A 46 13.80 16.26 11.47
N GLY A 47 13.87 15.18 10.70
CA GLY A 47 15.10 14.60 10.12
C GLY A 47 15.47 13.22 10.70
N PRO A 48 15.79 13.07 11.99
CA PRO A 48 16.37 11.83 12.52
C PRO A 48 15.32 10.74 12.78
N LEU A 49 14.97 9.98 11.75
CA LEU A 49 13.94 8.93 11.82
C LEU A 49 14.29 7.82 12.82
N LEU A 50 15.58 7.49 12.97
CA LEU A 50 16.03 6.46 13.90
C LEU A 50 15.58 6.71 15.35
N TRP A 51 15.51 7.96 15.79
CA TRP A 51 15.07 8.31 17.15
C TRP A 51 13.60 7.97 17.41
N SER A 52 12.80 7.83 16.36
CA SER A 52 11.41 7.42 16.51
C SER A 52 11.27 6.01 17.09
N LEU A 53 12.22 5.12 16.81
CA LEU A 53 12.23 3.74 17.34
C LEU A 53 12.37 3.78 18.87
N ALA A 54 13.28 4.62 19.36
CA ALA A 54 13.46 4.83 20.80
C ALA A 54 12.21 5.46 21.44
N ALA A 55 11.60 6.46 20.77
CA ALA A 55 10.38 7.12 21.26
C ALA A 55 9.20 6.13 21.38
N ILE A 56 9.00 5.25 20.38
CA ILE A 56 7.95 4.21 20.40
C ILE A 56 8.24 3.18 21.50
N SER A 57 9.50 2.78 21.67
CA SER A 57 9.91 1.84 22.73
C SER A 57 9.66 2.44 24.13
N LEU A 58 9.99 3.72 24.34
CA LEU A 58 9.70 4.45 25.57
C LEU A 58 8.19 4.59 25.82
N LEU A 59 7.40 4.85 24.78
CA LEU A 59 5.95 4.87 24.88
C LEU A 59 5.40 3.50 25.29
N GLY A 60 5.97 2.42 24.74
CA GLY A 60 5.65 1.05 25.15
C GLY A 60 5.98 0.81 26.63
N ALA A 61 7.18 1.19 27.07
CA ALA A 61 7.59 1.06 28.47
C ALA A 61 6.69 1.86 29.41
N ALA A 62 6.39 3.13 29.09
CA ALA A 62 5.48 3.98 29.87
C ALA A 62 4.06 3.38 29.94
N SER A 63 3.58 2.82 28.81
CA SER A 63 2.31 2.10 28.77
C SER A 63 2.34 0.84 29.65
N GLY A 64 3.45 0.11 29.69
CA GLY A 64 3.66 -1.03 30.58
C GLY A 64 3.58 -0.64 32.06
N VAL A 65 4.26 0.42 32.46
CA VAL A 65 4.19 0.97 33.83
C VAL A 65 2.75 1.36 34.18
N TYR A 66 2.07 2.07 33.27
CA TYR A 66 0.66 2.41 33.45
C TYR A 66 -0.22 1.16 33.67
N LEU A 67 -0.02 0.12 32.89
CA LEU A 67 -0.78 -1.14 33.02
C LEU A 67 -0.51 -1.84 34.35
N ILE A 68 0.74 -1.89 34.84
CA ILE A 68 1.09 -2.43 36.15
C ILE A 68 0.33 -1.70 37.26
N VAL A 69 0.35 -0.35 37.24
CA VAL A 69 -0.36 0.47 38.20
C VAL A 69 -1.88 0.22 38.16
N GLN A 70 -2.46 0.05 36.97
CA GLN A 70 -3.89 -0.23 36.84
C GLN A 70 -4.24 -1.66 37.27
N ALA A 71 -3.38 -2.65 36.98
CA ALA A 71 -3.59 -4.05 37.39
C ALA A 71 -3.62 -4.20 38.92
N VAL A 72 -2.77 -3.45 39.64
CA VAL A 72 -2.78 -3.41 41.12
C VAL A 72 -4.08 -2.80 41.65
N ARG A 73 -4.61 -1.77 40.98
CA ARG A 73 -5.80 -1.03 41.42
C ARG A 73 -7.12 -1.69 41.01
N ARG A 74 -7.17 -2.40 39.85
CA ARG A 74 -8.41 -2.85 39.21
C ARG A 74 -8.22 -4.21 38.49
N LYS A 75 -7.93 -5.27 39.24
CA LYS A 75 -7.66 -6.63 38.70
C LYS A 75 -8.73 -7.14 37.72
N ASP A 76 -10.02 -6.92 38.00
CA ASP A 76 -11.12 -7.46 37.20
C ASP A 76 -11.26 -6.80 35.82
N LEU A 77 -10.87 -5.55 35.70
CA LEU A 77 -10.90 -4.80 34.42
C LEU A 77 -9.89 -5.36 33.41
N PHE A 78 -8.73 -5.82 33.91
CA PHE A 78 -7.63 -6.26 33.08
C PHE A 78 -7.98 -7.53 32.32
N LEU A 79 -8.47 -8.57 32.99
CA LEU A 79 -8.81 -9.86 32.37
C LEU A 79 -9.94 -9.75 31.33
N ARG A 80 -10.97 -8.94 31.61
CA ARG A 80 -12.10 -8.77 30.68
C ARG A 80 -11.73 -8.07 29.38
N ARG A 81 -10.67 -7.28 29.35
CA ARG A 81 -10.24 -6.52 28.18
C ARG A 81 -9.23 -7.29 27.31
N TRP A 82 -8.48 -8.18 27.92
CA TRP A 82 -7.45 -8.96 27.26
C TRP A 82 -7.95 -10.36 26.86
N CYS A 83 -8.60 -11.09 27.78
CA CYS A 83 -9.05 -12.46 27.51
C CYS A 83 -10.33 -12.46 26.66
N THR A 84 -10.17 -12.16 25.36
CA THR A 84 -11.26 -12.06 24.38
C THR A 84 -10.99 -12.98 23.18
N PRO A 85 -12.04 -13.42 22.44
CA PRO A 85 -11.85 -14.13 21.18
C PRO A 85 -10.99 -13.35 20.18
N GLY A 86 -11.10 -12.01 20.15
CA GLY A 86 -10.32 -11.15 19.29
C GLY A 86 -8.83 -11.15 19.65
N ALA A 87 -8.49 -11.15 20.94
CA ALA A 87 -7.11 -11.28 21.40
C ALA A 87 -6.50 -12.64 21.01
N LEU A 88 -7.27 -13.74 21.11
CA LEU A 88 -6.83 -15.05 20.64
C LEU A 88 -6.55 -15.02 19.12
N VAL A 89 -7.45 -14.45 18.33
CA VAL A 89 -7.25 -14.31 16.88
C VAL A 89 -6.02 -13.46 16.58
N LEU A 90 -5.78 -12.35 17.30
CA LEU A 90 -4.56 -11.56 17.15
C LEU A 90 -3.30 -12.39 17.38
N VAL A 91 -3.24 -13.18 18.45
CA VAL A 91 -2.08 -14.05 18.73
C VAL A 91 -1.88 -15.08 17.60
N VAL A 92 -2.95 -15.74 17.15
CA VAL A 92 -2.90 -16.70 16.04
C VAL A 92 -2.40 -16.02 14.77
N MET A 93 -2.92 -14.82 14.45
CA MET A 93 -2.51 -14.07 13.26
C MET A 93 -1.07 -13.58 13.35
N VAL A 94 -0.59 -13.16 14.51
CA VAL A 94 0.83 -12.78 14.71
C VAL A 94 1.76 -13.96 14.38
N LEU A 95 1.45 -15.15 14.86
CA LEU A 95 2.24 -16.35 14.57
C LEU A 95 2.11 -16.75 13.09
N TYR A 96 0.92 -16.67 12.55
CA TYR A 96 0.66 -16.94 11.13
C TYR A 96 1.40 -15.98 10.21
N ILE A 97 1.39 -14.69 10.49
CA ILE A 97 2.14 -13.66 9.74
C ILE A 97 3.65 -13.94 9.79
N ALA A 98 4.17 -14.26 10.97
CA ALA A 98 5.59 -14.60 11.13
C ALA A 98 6.01 -15.78 10.24
N TRP A 99 5.14 -16.80 10.14
CA TRP A 99 5.37 -17.98 9.31
C TRP A 99 5.11 -17.70 7.83
N MET A 100 4.00 -17.06 7.48
CA MET A 100 3.62 -16.82 6.08
C MET A 100 4.62 -15.91 5.35
N GLN A 101 5.16 -14.90 6.03
CA GLN A 101 6.06 -13.91 5.42
C GLN A 101 7.55 -14.25 5.63
N ALA A 102 7.85 -15.51 6.01
CA ALA A 102 9.24 -15.93 6.16
C ALA A 102 9.91 -16.14 4.80
N GLY A 103 11.06 -15.50 4.60
CA GLY A 103 11.85 -15.63 3.37
C GLY A 103 11.25 -14.97 2.13
N ARG A 104 10.25 -14.10 2.31
CA ARG A 104 9.63 -13.32 1.22
C ARG A 104 10.61 -12.31 0.63
N LEU A 105 10.54 -12.14 -0.68
CA LEU A 105 11.26 -11.12 -1.44
C LEU A 105 10.29 -10.28 -2.26
N ALA A 106 10.65 -9.04 -2.52
CA ALA A 106 9.96 -8.19 -3.49
C ALA A 106 10.13 -8.76 -4.90
N ILE A 107 9.03 -8.83 -5.66
CA ILE A 107 9.02 -9.36 -7.03
C ILE A 107 8.14 -8.53 -7.98
N GLY A 108 7.47 -7.51 -7.48
CA GLY A 108 6.58 -6.66 -8.27
C GLY A 108 7.29 -5.41 -8.82
N ASN A 109 6.88 -4.96 -10.03
CA ASN A 109 7.37 -3.70 -10.59
C ASN A 109 7.21 -2.52 -9.63
N ASP A 110 6.00 -2.38 -9.06
CA ASP A 110 5.69 -1.29 -8.14
C ASP A 110 6.48 -1.41 -6.83
N GLU A 111 6.89 -2.62 -6.44
CA GLU A 111 7.75 -2.84 -5.27
C GLU A 111 9.17 -2.38 -5.53
N PHE A 112 9.72 -2.67 -6.72
CA PHE A 112 11.06 -2.26 -7.10
C PHE A 112 11.17 -0.77 -7.42
N SER A 113 10.16 -0.22 -8.09
CA SER A 113 10.16 1.20 -8.45
C SER A 113 9.85 2.11 -7.28
N HIS A 114 9.07 1.63 -6.30
CA HIS A 114 8.55 2.49 -5.24
C HIS A 114 8.41 1.81 -3.86
N TRP A 115 7.49 0.86 -3.66
CA TRP A 115 7.06 0.47 -2.30
C TRP A 115 8.19 -0.09 -1.45
N ALA A 116 8.92 -1.12 -1.90
CA ALA A 116 10.05 -1.68 -1.18
C ALA A 116 11.30 -0.78 -1.28
N TYR A 117 11.48 -0.12 -2.44
CA TYR A 117 12.64 0.74 -2.70
C TYR A 117 12.67 1.96 -1.78
N THR A 118 11.53 2.63 -1.61
CA THR A 118 11.37 3.74 -0.66
C THR A 118 11.85 3.35 0.75
N VAL A 119 11.47 2.16 1.22
CA VAL A 119 11.87 1.70 2.55
C VAL A 119 13.37 1.39 2.61
N LYS A 120 13.94 0.87 1.53
CA LYS A 120 15.38 0.60 1.41
C LYS A 120 16.19 1.89 1.50
N VAL A 121 15.77 2.95 0.80
CA VAL A 121 16.34 4.30 0.89
C VAL A 121 16.22 4.85 2.32
N MET A 122 15.02 4.76 2.92
CA MET A 122 14.81 5.20 4.31
C MET A 122 15.70 4.46 5.30
N ALA A 123 15.91 3.15 5.11
CA ALA A 123 16.77 2.34 5.99
C ALA A 123 18.25 2.65 5.83
N ASN A 124 18.68 3.07 4.65
CA ASN A 124 20.06 3.47 4.38
C ASN A 124 20.40 4.83 5.02
N HIS A 125 19.50 5.79 4.96
CA HIS A 125 19.75 7.16 5.40
C HIS A 125 19.20 7.48 6.80
N ASP A 126 18.35 6.63 7.37
CA ASP A 126 17.59 6.92 8.61
C ASP A 126 16.79 8.23 8.53
N GLN A 127 16.25 8.54 7.34
CA GLN A 127 15.48 9.73 7.02
C GLN A 127 14.26 9.36 6.15
N LEU A 128 13.30 10.29 5.98
CA LEU A 128 12.25 10.12 4.99
C LEU A 128 12.85 10.12 3.58
N SER A 129 12.36 9.24 2.74
CA SER A 129 12.81 9.10 1.35
C SER A 129 12.67 10.39 0.52
N VAL A 130 11.70 11.23 0.84
CA VAL A 130 11.50 12.54 0.19
C VAL A 130 12.71 13.48 0.31
N TRP A 131 13.60 13.28 1.27
CA TRP A 131 14.85 14.04 1.38
C TRP A 131 15.95 13.55 0.42
N HIS A 132 15.73 12.42 -0.26
CA HIS A 132 16.66 11.75 -1.16
C HIS A 132 16.03 11.55 -2.55
N THR A 133 15.48 12.62 -3.11
CA THR A 133 14.73 12.60 -4.38
C THR A 133 15.55 12.17 -5.58
N ASN A 134 16.87 12.34 -5.53
CA ASN A 134 17.79 11.89 -6.59
C ASN A 134 17.87 10.35 -6.70
N GLU A 135 17.44 9.64 -5.66
CA GLU A 135 17.49 8.19 -5.59
C GLU A 135 16.12 7.54 -5.89
N LEU A 136 15.06 8.34 -6.02
CA LEU A 136 13.67 7.87 -6.15
C LEU A 136 12.94 8.51 -7.33
N GLY A 137 12.23 7.68 -8.10
CA GLY A 137 11.32 8.16 -9.16
C GLY A 137 9.99 8.74 -8.65
N PHE A 138 9.59 8.44 -7.39
CA PHE A 138 8.26 8.77 -6.82
C PHE A 138 8.37 9.32 -5.39
N GLY A 139 9.28 10.29 -5.19
CA GLY A 139 9.54 10.89 -3.88
C GLY A 139 8.35 11.64 -3.26
N GLU A 140 7.34 11.99 -4.05
CA GLU A 140 6.14 12.68 -3.62
C GLU A 140 5.10 11.78 -2.92
N TYR A 141 5.25 10.47 -3.00
CA TYR A 141 4.27 9.54 -2.39
C TYR A 141 4.27 9.61 -0.86
N PRO A 142 3.08 9.67 -0.24
CA PRO A 142 2.96 9.79 1.21
C PRO A 142 3.49 8.57 1.96
N PRO A 143 4.20 8.73 3.10
CA PRO A 143 5.09 7.71 3.65
C PRO A 143 4.48 6.80 4.72
N ALA A 144 3.16 6.82 5.00
CA ALA A 144 2.62 6.19 6.21
C ALA A 144 2.96 4.69 6.36
N LEU A 145 2.81 3.90 5.28
CA LEU A 145 3.09 2.47 5.36
C LEU A 145 4.59 2.18 5.25
N ALA A 146 5.33 2.92 4.43
CA ALA A 146 6.78 2.84 4.37
C ALA A 146 7.44 3.11 5.75
N LEU A 147 6.88 4.04 6.55
CA LEU A 147 7.33 4.27 7.92
C LEU A 147 7.14 3.04 8.81
N LEU A 148 5.97 2.39 8.72
CA LEU A 148 5.73 1.18 9.49
C LEU A 148 6.66 0.03 9.06
N GLU A 149 6.87 -0.13 7.78
CA GLU A 149 7.77 -1.12 7.20
C GLU A 149 9.22 -0.87 7.62
N TYR A 150 9.67 0.40 7.56
CA TYR A 150 10.98 0.81 8.09
C TYR A 150 11.15 0.41 9.56
N LEU A 151 10.15 0.66 10.42
CA LEU A 151 10.20 0.29 11.84
C LEU A 151 10.52 -1.20 12.02
N PHE A 152 9.91 -2.06 11.21
CA PHE A 152 10.08 -3.50 11.33
C PHE A 152 11.38 -4.01 10.73
N VAL A 153 11.90 -3.38 9.69
CA VAL A 153 13.12 -3.85 9.01
C VAL A 153 14.40 -3.21 9.55
N ARG A 154 14.33 -1.98 10.09
CA ARG A 154 15.54 -1.19 10.42
C ARG A 154 16.51 -1.86 11.40
N LEU A 155 16.01 -2.67 12.31
CA LEU A 155 16.84 -3.37 13.29
C LEU A 155 17.25 -4.78 12.84
N THR A 156 16.94 -5.18 11.61
CA THR A 156 17.43 -6.46 11.05
C THR A 156 18.90 -6.31 10.63
N PRO A 157 19.72 -7.37 10.74
CA PRO A 157 21.14 -7.30 10.37
C PRO A 157 21.33 -6.89 8.91
N ASP A 158 20.56 -7.51 8.01
CA ASP A 158 20.51 -7.21 6.60
C ASP A 158 19.11 -6.72 6.29
N PHE A 159 18.93 -5.90 5.24
CA PHE A 159 17.61 -5.45 4.82
C PHE A 159 16.72 -6.65 4.43
N THR A 160 16.12 -7.29 5.44
CA THR A 160 15.32 -8.52 5.28
C THR A 160 13.91 -8.19 4.82
N GLU A 161 13.67 -8.28 3.51
CA GLU A 161 12.43 -7.86 2.84
C GLU A 161 11.15 -8.48 3.46
N GLY A 162 11.21 -9.72 3.94
CA GLY A 162 10.06 -10.36 4.60
C GLY A 162 9.50 -9.61 5.82
N TYR A 163 10.25 -8.67 6.41
CA TYR A 163 9.73 -7.82 7.49
C TYR A 163 8.83 -6.70 6.99
N LEU A 164 8.98 -6.25 5.75
CA LEU A 164 8.08 -5.30 5.10
C LEU A 164 6.67 -5.92 5.00
N TYR A 165 6.57 -7.12 4.47
CA TYR A 165 5.31 -7.87 4.35
C TYR A 165 4.70 -8.20 5.71
N ARG A 166 5.52 -8.50 6.73
CA ARG A 166 5.03 -8.69 8.10
C ARG A 166 4.39 -7.43 8.66
N ALA A 167 5.00 -6.29 8.46
CA ALA A 167 4.48 -5.00 8.90
C ALA A 167 3.16 -4.66 8.20
N MET A 168 3.14 -4.77 6.86
CA MET A 168 1.95 -4.53 6.04
C MET A 168 0.80 -5.44 6.45
N MET A 169 1.01 -6.75 6.50
CA MET A 169 -0.04 -7.71 6.84
C MET A 169 -0.54 -7.54 8.29
N LEU A 170 0.36 -7.24 9.25
CA LEU A 170 -0.04 -6.94 10.62
C LEU A 170 -0.96 -5.71 10.68
N PHE A 171 -0.63 -4.68 9.92
CA PHE A 171 -1.45 -3.48 9.82
C PHE A 171 -2.83 -3.80 9.22
N GLN A 172 -2.87 -4.52 8.10
CA GLN A 172 -4.11 -4.96 7.45
C GLN A 172 -4.99 -5.78 8.38
N VAL A 173 -4.42 -6.78 9.06
CA VAL A 173 -5.13 -7.59 10.06
C VAL A 173 -5.66 -6.72 11.20
N SER A 174 -4.89 -5.75 11.67
CA SER A 174 -5.31 -4.85 12.75
C SER A 174 -6.59 -4.08 12.43
N LEU A 175 -6.80 -3.73 11.16
CA LEU A 175 -7.99 -3.03 10.67
C LEU A 175 -9.23 -3.94 10.60
N LEU A 176 -9.04 -5.25 10.46
CA LEU A 176 -10.11 -6.25 10.42
C LEU A 176 -10.52 -6.75 11.82
N LEU A 177 -9.61 -6.72 12.80
CA LEU A 177 -9.84 -7.24 14.16
C LEU A 177 -11.07 -6.66 14.87
N PRO A 178 -11.44 -5.36 14.72
CA PRO A 178 -12.57 -4.78 15.46
C PRO A 178 -13.90 -5.49 15.25
N VAL A 179 -14.05 -6.21 14.15
CA VAL A 179 -15.23 -7.03 13.85
C VAL A 179 -15.48 -8.08 14.92
N LEU A 180 -14.42 -8.54 15.58
CA LEU A 180 -14.45 -9.57 16.63
C LEU A 180 -14.95 -9.05 17.98
N ALA A 181 -14.97 -7.73 18.19
CA ALA A 181 -15.37 -7.14 19.48
C ALA A 181 -16.83 -7.44 19.89
N ARG A 182 -17.65 -7.84 18.94
CA ARG A 182 -19.06 -8.24 19.19
C ARG A 182 -19.23 -9.67 19.66
N PHE A 183 -18.18 -10.51 19.58
CA PHE A 183 -18.24 -11.92 19.93
C PHE A 183 -17.68 -12.15 21.34
N GLY A 184 -18.34 -13.07 22.06
CA GLY A 184 -17.84 -13.62 23.32
C GLY A 184 -17.41 -15.08 23.13
N TRP A 185 -16.77 -15.66 24.14
CA TRP A 185 -16.27 -17.04 24.10
C TRP A 185 -17.32 -18.08 23.72
N LYS A 186 -18.57 -17.89 24.12
CA LYS A 186 -19.69 -18.79 23.74
C LYS A 186 -19.95 -18.82 22.22
N ARG A 187 -19.42 -17.86 21.46
CA ARG A 187 -19.58 -17.73 20.01
C ARG A 187 -18.24 -17.77 19.27
N LEU A 188 -17.24 -18.41 19.86
CA LEU A 188 -15.89 -18.48 19.29
C LEU A 188 -15.88 -19.05 17.86
N GLY A 189 -16.59 -20.17 17.63
CA GLY A 189 -16.68 -20.76 16.29
C GLY A 189 -17.24 -19.79 15.24
N GLY A 190 -18.30 -19.05 15.58
CA GLY A 190 -18.83 -18.02 14.69
C GLY A 190 -17.88 -16.83 14.49
N ALA A 191 -17.10 -16.45 15.50
CA ALA A 191 -16.07 -15.43 15.39
C ALA A 191 -14.96 -15.85 14.42
N LEU A 192 -14.47 -17.09 14.54
CA LEU A 192 -13.41 -17.63 13.67
C LEU A 192 -13.86 -17.74 12.21
N VAL A 193 -15.06 -18.31 11.97
CA VAL A 193 -15.63 -18.45 10.62
C VAL A 193 -15.90 -17.07 9.99
N GLY A 194 -16.49 -16.15 10.75
CA GLY A 194 -16.76 -14.81 10.26
C GLY A 194 -15.49 -14.01 9.98
N PHE A 195 -14.47 -14.14 10.83
CA PHE A 195 -13.17 -13.52 10.59
C PHE A 195 -12.47 -14.10 9.36
N ALA A 196 -12.49 -15.44 9.20
CA ALA A 196 -11.93 -16.09 8.02
C ALA A 196 -12.59 -15.58 6.72
N GLY A 197 -13.91 -15.43 6.70
CA GLY A 197 -14.61 -14.84 5.56
C GLY A 197 -14.17 -13.41 5.25
N ILE A 198 -14.11 -12.53 6.27
CA ILE A 198 -13.64 -11.15 6.10
C ILE A 198 -12.17 -11.08 5.70
N PHE A 199 -11.33 -11.96 6.24
CA PHE A 199 -9.92 -12.06 5.88
C PHE A 199 -9.70 -12.50 4.42
N LEU A 200 -10.56 -13.32 3.86
CA LEU A 200 -10.47 -13.79 2.48
C LEU A 200 -11.09 -12.82 1.45
N LEU A 201 -12.03 -11.96 1.85
CA LEU A 201 -12.71 -11.04 0.93
C LEU A 201 -11.77 -10.14 0.13
N PRO A 202 -10.66 -9.59 0.67
CA PRO A 202 -9.73 -8.77 -0.11
C PRO A 202 -9.16 -9.47 -1.34
N LEU A 203 -9.01 -10.81 -1.30
CA LEU A 203 -8.49 -11.60 -2.42
C LEU A 203 -9.39 -11.58 -3.65
N ALA A 204 -10.66 -11.22 -3.51
CA ALA A 204 -11.58 -11.05 -4.62
C ALA A 204 -11.21 -9.84 -5.51
N PHE A 205 -10.53 -8.84 -4.96
CA PHE A 205 -10.13 -7.61 -5.63
C PHE A 205 -8.63 -7.58 -5.94
N TYR A 206 -7.83 -8.22 -5.09
CA TYR A 206 -6.37 -8.21 -5.18
C TYR A 206 -5.85 -9.63 -5.00
N GLY A 207 -5.47 -10.27 -6.11
CA GLY A 207 -5.04 -11.67 -6.11
C GLY A 207 -3.80 -11.95 -5.23
N GLN A 208 -3.02 -10.92 -4.91
CA GLN A 208 -1.84 -11.01 -4.04
C GLN A 208 -1.91 -10.08 -2.82
N PHE A 209 -3.12 -9.84 -2.30
CA PHE A 209 -3.38 -8.85 -1.25
C PHE A 209 -2.44 -8.89 -0.04
N TYR A 210 -2.12 -10.07 0.46
CA TYR A 210 -1.24 -10.25 1.62
C TYR A 210 0.22 -10.50 1.25
N SER A 211 0.52 -10.54 -0.05
CA SER A 211 1.83 -10.83 -0.61
C SER A 211 2.34 -9.73 -1.51
N ASP A 212 1.79 -8.54 -1.41
CA ASP A 212 2.11 -7.36 -2.21
C ASP A 212 2.20 -6.15 -1.26
N LEU A 213 3.14 -5.24 -1.52
CA LEU A 213 3.32 -4.00 -0.77
C LEU A 213 2.49 -2.85 -1.35
N CYS A 214 1.74 -3.06 -2.44
CA CYS A 214 0.83 -2.06 -2.98
C CYS A 214 -0.23 -1.65 -1.96
N VAL A 215 -0.37 -0.35 -1.75
CA VAL A 215 -1.19 0.21 -0.68
C VAL A 215 -2.68 0.34 -0.99
N ASP A 216 -3.09 0.10 -2.25
CA ASP A 216 -4.47 0.33 -2.73
C ASP A 216 -5.52 -0.45 -1.93
N GLY A 217 -5.26 -1.73 -1.68
CA GLY A 217 -6.14 -2.55 -0.87
C GLY A 217 -6.15 -2.15 0.60
N THR A 218 -5.00 -1.72 1.13
CA THR A 218 -4.88 -1.22 2.51
C THR A 218 -5.63 0.09 2.70
N LEU A 219 -5.65 0.95 1.67
CA LEU A 219 -6.47 2.17 1.63
C LEU A 219 -7.97 1.83 1.81
N ALA A 220 -8.45 0.76 1.15
CA ALA A 220 -9.82 0.27 1.30
C ALA A 220 -10.15 -0.15 2.74
N LEU A 221 -9.22 -0.87 3.38
CA LEU A 221 -9.38 -1.31 4.77
C LEU A 221 -9.44 -0.12 5.73
N LEU A 222 -8.56 0.87 5.57
CA LEU A 222 -8.54 2.10 6.37
C LEU A 222 -9.86 2.87 6.23
N PHE A 223 -10.34 3.03 5.01
CA PHE A 223 -11.61 3.72 4.75
C PHE A 223 -12.79 2.98 5.41
N ALA A 224 -12.89 1.66 5.22
CA ALA A 224 -13.90 0.85 5.88
C ALA A 224 -13.81 0.93 7.41
N TYR A 225 -12.58 0.91 7.96
CA TYR A 225 -12.32 1.04 9.40
C TYR A 225 -12.85 2.37 9.97
N LEU A 226 -12.63 3.50 9.30
CA LEU A 226 -13.13 4.81 9.75
C LEU A 226 -14.66 4.85 9.77
N LEU A 227 -15.30 4.31 8.73
CA LEU A 227 -16.76 4.22 8.66
C LEU A 227 -17.33 3.28 9.73
N TYR A 228 -16.67 2.14 9.97
CA TYR A 228 -17.00 1.23 11.07
C TYR A 228 -16.86 1.90 12.44
N ALA A 229 -15.75 2.61 12.69
CA ALA A 229 -15.51 3.30 13.95
C ALA A 229 -16.65 4.28 14.28
N TRP A 230 -17.11 5.04 13.30
CA TRP A 230 -18.27 5.91 13.43
C TRP A 230 -19.56 5.14 13.72
N LEU A 231 -19.90 4.15 12.88
CA LEU A 231 -21.16 3.38 12.98
C LEU A 231 -21.27 2.61 14.30
N SER A 232 -20.15 2.26 14.92
CA SER A 232 -20.12 1.50 16.17
C SER A 232 -20.80 2.22 17.33
N THR A 233 -20.70 3.54 17.38
CA THR A 233 -21.23 4.38 18.47
C THR A 233 -22.09 5.53 17.99
N ARG A 234 -21.83 6.06 16.80
CA ARG A 234 -22.43 7.28 16.22
C ARG A 234 -22.31 8.50 17.12
N ARG A 235 -21.22 8.58 17.87
CA ARG A 235 -20.90 9.67 18.79
C ARG A 235 -19.41 9.99 18.72
N LEU A 236 -19.07 11.24 18.50
CA LEU A 236 -17.69 11.73 18.62
C LEU A 236 -17.38 11.96 20.10
N GLN A 237 -16.90 10.92 20.77
CA GLN A 237 -16.50 11.01 22.16
C GLN A 237 -15.22 10.19 22.40
N GLY A 238 -14.25 10.79 23.09
CA GLY A 238 -13.04 10.11 23.56
C GLY A 238 -12.39 9.21 22.51
N PHE A 239 -12.62 7.92 22.59
CA PHE A 239 -11.94 6.93 21.76
C PHE A 239 -12.29 7.02 20.27
N VAL A 240 -13.57 7.27 19.90
CA VAL A 240 -13.96 7.37 18.48
C VAL A 240 -13.34 8.60 17.83
N THR A 241 -13.28 9.72 18.55
CA THR A 241 -12.56 10.91 18.07
C THR A 241 -11.09 10.60 17.83
N LEU A 242 -10.43 9.87 18.76
CA LEU A 242 -9.05 9.40 18.59
C LEU A 242 -8.89 8.51 17.36
N GLN A 243 -9.76 7.50 17.17
CA GLN A 243 -9.73 6.62 16.02
C GLN A 243 -9.83 7.37 14.68
N LEU A 244 -10.80 8.30 14.59
CA LEU A 244 -11.02 9.09 13.38
C LEU A 244 -9.90 10.10 13.13
N SER A 245 -9.31 10.68 14.18
CA SER A 245 -8.20 11.63 14.05
C SER A 245 -6.93 10.93 13.58
N LEU A 246 -6.50 9.87 14.29
CA LEU A 246 -5.27 9.15 13.93
C LEU A 246 -5.43 8.38 12.62
N GLY A 247 -6.54 7.64 12.45
CA GLY A 247 -6.78 6.88 11.24
C GLY A 247 -7.01 7.75 10.01
N GLY A 248 -7.66 8.92 10.14
CA GLY A 248 -7.82 9.89 9.06
C GLY A 248 -6.49 10.51 8.63
N ALA A 249 -5.61 10.84 9.58
CA ALA A 249 -4.26 11.31 9.29
C ALA A 249 -3.42 10.24 8.58
N VAL A 250 -3.45 8.99 9.06
CA VAL A 250 -2.74 7.87 8.40
C VAL A 250 -3.30 7.62 7.00
N LEU A 251 -4.63 7.69 6.80
CA LEU A 251 -5.27 7.49 5.50
C LEU A 251 -4.76 8.48 4.43
N VAL A 252 -4.65 9.76 4.76
CA VAL A 252 -4.13 10.78 3.81
C VAL A 252 -2.62 10.71 3.61
N LEU A 253 -1.90 10.07 4.54
CA LEU A 253 -0.47 9.79 4.44
C LEU A 253 -0.17 8.42 3.84
N THR A 254 -1.18 7.65 3.42
CA THR A 254 -0.99 6.34 2.78
C THR A 254 -0.83 6.45 1.27
N LYS A 255 -1.65 7.27 0.62
CA LYS A 255 -1.61 7.52 -0.83
C LYS A 255 -2.28 8.86 -1.16
N GLU A 256 -1.92 9.48 -2.27
CA GLU A 256 -2.56 10.71 -2.76
C GLU A 256 -4.10 10.59 -2.82
N SER A 257 -4.62 9.49 -3.37
CA SER A 257 -6.06 9.22 -3.44
C SER A 257 -6.72 9.07 -2.05
N GLY A 258 -5.96 8.81 -1.00
CA GLY A 258 -6.44 8.72 0.38
C GLY A 258 -7.17 9.97 0.86
N VAL A 259 -6.86 11.13 0.28
CA VAL A 259 -7.56 12.39 0.56
C VAL A 259 -9.04 12.28 0.19
N ILE A 260 -9.38 11.70 -0.97
CA ILE A 260 -10.77 11.54 -1.41
C ILE A 260 -11.54 10.63 -0.43
N PHE A 261 -10.95 9.50 -0.07
CA PHE A 261 -11.54 8.55 0.88
C PHE A 261 -11.76 9.18 2.27
N ALA A 262 -10.77 9.92 2.75
CA ALA A 262 -10.84 10.61 4.04
C ALA A 262 -11.92 11.71 4.05
N LEU A 263 -12.02 12.50 2.98
CA LEU A 263 -13.04 13.54 2.83
C LEU A 263 -14.45 12.93 2.78
N VAL A 264 -14.66 11.84 2.06
CA VAL A 264 -15.95 11.15 2.00
C VAL A 264 -16.32 10.56 3.37
N ALA A 265 -15.36 9.93 4.07
CA ALA A 265 -15.60 9.45 5.43
C ALA A 265 -15.98 10.58 6.38
N LEU A 266 -15.23 11.68 6.36
CA LEU A 266 -15.48 12.85 7.20
C LEU A 266 -16.81 13.54 6.88
N ALA A 267 -17.14 13.69 5.59
CA ALA A 267 -18.41 14.24 5.12
C ALA A 267 -19.60 13.38 5.59
N PHE A 268 -19.48 12.05 5.51
CA PHE A 268 -20.49 11.15 6.05
C PHE A 268 -20.63 11.30 7.57
N VAL A 269 -19.53 11.30 8.32
CA VAL A 269 -19.54 11.51 9.78
C VAL A 269 -20.19 12.85 10.13
N ALA A 270 -19.84 13.91 9.42
CA ALA A 270 -20.43 15.24 9.62
C ALA A 270 -21.94 15.25 9.34
N TRP A 271 -22.36 14.71 8.20
CA TRP A 271 -23.77 14.66 7.79
C TRP A 271 -24.61 13.82 8.75
N ASP A 272 -24.17 12.59 9.05
CA ASP A 272 -24.89 11.69 9.95
C ASP A 272 -24.92 12.24 11.39
N GLY A 273 -23.79 12.72 11.90
CA GLY A 273 -23.67 13.24 13.25
C GLY A 273 -24.49 14.52 13.48
N LEU A 274 -24.49 15.45 12.52
CA LEU A 274 -25.33 16.66 12.61
C LEU A 274 -26.82 16.32 12.62
N ARG A 275 -27.24 15.35 11.81
CA ARG A 275 -28.63 14.87 11.78
C ARG A 275 -29.03 14.21 13.11
N LEU A 276 -28.13 13.39 13.68
CA LEU A 276 -28.35 12.77 14.99
C LEU A 276 -28.37 13.79 16.13
N ALA A 277 -27.49 14.78 16.09
CA ALA A 277 -27.46 15.86 17.10
C ALA A 277 -28.73 16.73 17.06
N ARG A 278 -29.28 16.97 15.86
CA ARG A 278 -30.59 17.65 15.69
C ARG A 278 -31.73 16.83 16.24
N ALA A 279 -31.78 15.54 15.90
CA ALA A 279 -32.86 14.64 16.34
C ALA A 279 -32.87 14.42 17.85
N GLY A 280 -31.73 14.56 18.53
CA GLY A 280 -31.61 14.41 20.00
C GLY A 280 -32.22 15.56 20.80
N GLY A 281 -32.59 16.68 20.20
CA GLY A 281 -33.34 17.78 20.81
C GLY A 281 -32.62 18.56 21.94
N HIS A 282 -31.36 18.21 22.27
CA HIS A 282 -30.63 18.87 23.35
C HIS A 282 -30.03 20.21 22.89
N PRO A 283 -30.27 21.33 23.64
CA PRO A 283 -29.62 22.61 23.35
C PRO A 283 -28.11 22.49 23.27
N GLY A 284 -27.52 23.03 22.19
CA GLY A 284 -26.07 23.02 21.98
C GLY A 284 -25.44 21.68 21.52
N ALA A 285 -26.22 20.62 21.30
CA ALA A 285 -25.70 19.32 20.83
C ALA A 285 -24.96 19.44 19.51
N GLN A 286 -25.48 20.23 18.56
CA GLN A 286 -24.81 20.47 17.28
C GLN A 286 -23.47 21.19 17.45
N ARG A 287 -23.41 22.23 18.28
CA ARG A 287 -22.18 22.97 18.57
C ARG A 287 -21.13 22.06 19.20
N ARG A 288 -21.51 21.23 20.18
CA ARG A 288 -20.59 20.24 20.78
C ARG A 288 -20.08 19.24 19.77
N PHE A 289 -20.95 18.75 18.90
CA PHE A 289 -20.56 17.83 17.82
C PHE A 289 -19.56 18.48 16.86
N LEU A 290 -19.79 19.73 16.42
CA LEU A 290 -18.88 20.46 15.54
C LEU A 290 -17.50 20.70 16.21
N ILE A 291 -17.48 21.05 17.50
CA ILE A 291 -16.21 21.18 18.25
C ILE A 291 -15.46 19.85 18.28
N GLN A 292 -16.15 18.72 18.47
CA GLN A 292 -15.54 17.41 18.47
C GLN A 292 -15.10 16.97 17.06
N LEU A 293 -15.82 17.35 16.01
CA LEU A 293 -15.48 17.09 14.61
C LEU A 293 -14.23 17.87 14.16
N ALA A 294 -13.94 19.00 14.80
CA ALA A 294 -12.75 19.79 14.51
C ALA A 294 -11.44 19.00 14.74
N TRP A 295 -11.42 18.04 15.68
CA TRP A 295 -10.23 17.22 15.94
C TRP A 295 -9.85 16.30 14.78
N PRO A 296 -10.74 15.41 14.28
CA PRO A 296 -10.40 14.58 13.14
C PRO A 296 -10.20 15.41 11.85
N THR A 297 -10.94 16.51 11.68
CA THR A 297 -10.71 17.43 10.55
C THR A 297 -9.34 18.08 10.64
N GLY A 298 -8.97 18.60 11.80
CA GLY A 298 -7.66 19.23 12.03
C GLY A 298 -6.50 18.26 11.82
N ALA A 299 -6.61 17.04 12.35
CA ALA A 299 -5.60 16.00 12.18
C ALA A 299 -5.36 15.66 10.70
N LEU A 300 -6.45 15.47 9.95
CA LEU A 300 -6.38 15.21 8.51
C LEU A 300 -5.74 16.36 7.74
N VAL A 301 -6.19 17.60 7.99
CA VAL A 301 -5.68 18.80 7.33
C VAL A 301 -4.20 19.01 7.64
N LEU A 302 -3.80 18.88 8.91
CA LEU A 302 -2.40 19.03 9.32
C LEU A 302 -1.52 17.98 8.67
N ALA A 303 -1.94 16.71 8.64
CA ALA A 303 -1.19 15.64 7.99
C ALA A 303 -1.01 15.90 6.48
N ARG A 304 -2.07 16.30 5.79
CA ARG A 304 -2.01 16.58 4.35
C ARG A 304 -1.18 17.82 4.02
N LEU A 305 -1.36 18.89 4.79
CA LEU A 305 -0.63 20.14 4.56
C LEU A 305 0.86 19.99 4.88
N SER A 306 1.21 19.34 5.99
CA SER A 306 2.62 19.12 6.35
C SER A 306 3.35 18.30 5.27
N TRP A 307 2.71 17.24 4.74
CA TRP A 307 3.28 16.47 3.65
C TRP A 307 3.41 17.31 2.37
N GLY A 308 2.37 18.04 1.99
CA GLY A 308 2.40 18.91 0.81
C GLY A 308 3.48 19.99 0.89
N ILE A 309 3.74 20.54 2.08
CA ILE A 309 4.83 21.50 2.29
C ILE A 309 6.18 20.83 2.04
N VAL A 310 6.42 19.64 2.59
CA VAL A 310 7.69 18.91 2.41
C VAL A 310 7.93 18.58 0.94
N VAL A 311 6.92 18.05 0.24
CA VAL A 311 6.99 17.76 -1.20
C VAL A 311 7.33 19.03 -2.00
N ALA A 312 6.66 20.15 -1.70
CA ALA A 312 6.91 21.42 -2.36
C ALA A 312 8.32 21.97 -2.06
N MET A 313 8.84 21.80 -0.85
CA MET A 313 10.22 22.20 -0.49
C MET A 313 11.29 21.45 -1.30
N GLN A 314 10.98 20.24 -1.75
CA GLN A 314 11.86 19.43 -2.62
C GLN A 314 11.65 19.71 -4.12
N GLY A 315 10.84 20.70 -4.46
CA GLY A 315 10.55 21.04 -5.85
C GLY A 315 9.71 19.98 -6.58
N LEU A 316 9.18 18.98 -5.85
CA LEU A 316 8.32 17.95 -6.42
C LEU A 316 6.91 18.53 -6.59
N THR A 317 6.30 18.25 -7.74
CA THR A 317 4.91 18.63 -8.00
C THR A 317 4.03 17.40 -8.04
N ALA A 318 3.18 17.25 -7.03
CA ALA A 318 2.13 16.24 -7.11
C ALA A 318 1.22 16.56 -8.32
N GLY A 319 1.31 15.74 -9.39
CA GLY A 319 0.36 15.74 -10.49
C GLY A 319 0.51 16.77 -11.60
N GLY A 320 1.71 16.91 -12.15
CA GLY A 320 1.94 17.58 -13.47
C GLY A 320 1.77 19.10 -13.49
N SER A 321 2.60 19.76 -14.27
CA SER A 321 2.55 21.22 -14.50
C SER A 321 1.31 21.63 -15.30
N GLY A 322 0.41 22.41 -14.71
CA GLY A 322 -0.72 23.01 -15.41
C GLY A 322 -1.89 23.38 -14.49
N ASN A 323 -2.60 24.44 -14.85
CA ASN A 323 -3.79 24.89 -14.09
C ASN A 323 -4.94 23.88 -14.26
N PRO A 324 -5.45 23.23 -13.19
CA PRO A 324 -6.56 22.27 -13.28
C PRO A 324 -7.82 22.85 -13.93
N LEU A 325 -8.09 24.17 -13.75
CA LEU A 325 -9.27 24.83 -14.34
C LEU A 325 -9.16 24.95 -15.85
N SER A 326 -7.97 25.24 -16.40
CA SER A 326 -7.78 25.30 -17.86
C SER A 326 -7.90 23.91 -18.50
N ARG A 327 -7.45 22.86 -17.81
CA ARG A 327 -7.63 21.47 -18.25
C ARG A 327 -9.11 21.11 -18.29
N LEU A 328 -9.89 21.43 -17.25
CA LEU A 328 -11.33 21.19 -17.23
C LEU A 328 -12.09 21.98 -18.32
N ALA A 329 -11.64 23.19 -18.67
CA ALA A 329 -12.22 23.95 -19.78
C ALA A 329 -12.05 23.21 -21.13
N GLY A 330 -10.98 22.44 -21.30
CA GLY A 330 -10.75 21.61 -22.49
C GLY A 330 -11.81 20.53 -22.70
N LEU A 331 -12.52 20.09 -21.67
CA LEU A 331 -13.60 19.10 -21.79
C LEU A 331 -14.80 19.61 -22.61
N PHE A 332 -14.93 20.91 -22.77
CA PHE A 332 -16.00 21.56 -23.54
C PHE A 332 -15.61 21.84 -24.99
N GLY A 333 -14.38 21.52 -25.39
CA GLY A 333 -13.87 21.63 -26.75
C GLY A 333 -13.95 20.32 -27.55
N PRO A 334 -13.35 20.25 -28.76
CA PRO A 334 -13.22 18.99 -29.49
C PRO A 334 -12.33 18.02 -28.71
N TRP A 335 -12.83 16.79 -28.54
CA TRP A 335 -12.13 15.76 -27.78
C TRP A 335 -10.99 15.14 -28.61
N PRO A 336 -9.78 15.05 -28.05
CA PRO A 336 -8.73 14.24 -28.61
C PRO A 336 -9.17 12.77 -28.70
N GLU A 337 -8.66 12.02 -29.67
CA GLU A 337 -8.94 10.59 -29.84
C GLU A 337 -8.63 9.80 -28.56
N LYS A 338 -7.54 10.11 -27.88
CA LYS A 338 -7.17 9.57 -26.58
C LYS A 338 -8.35 9.56 -25.61
N TRP A 339 -9.11 10.65 -25.47
CA TRP A 339 -10.19 10.74 -24.48
C TRP A 339 -11.39 9.87 -24.82
N SER A 340 -11.73 9.75 -26.11
CA SER A 340 -12.82 8.89 -26.54
C SER A 340 -12.49 7.42 -26.37
N LEU A 341 -11.27 7.00 -26.70
CA LEU A 341 -10.79 5.64 -26.47
C LEU A 341 -10.72 5.31 -24.97
N THR A 342 -10.17 6.22 -24.18
CA THR A 342 -10.08 6.07 -22.71
C THR A 342 -11.47 5.93 -22.08
N LEU A 343 -12.44 6.78 -22.47
CA LEU A 343 -13.80 6.68 -21.93
C LEU A 343 -14.47 5.36 -22.31
N ALA A 344 -14.31 4.91 -23.53
CA ALA A 344 -14.84 3.62 -24.00
C ALA A 344 -14.25 2.46 -23.17
N ALA A 345 -12.93 2.41 -23.05
CA ALA A 345 -12.23 1.39 -22.25
C ALA A 345 -12.63 1.46 -20.76
N PHE A 346 -12.75 2.66 -20.19
CA PHE A 346 -13.18 2.84 -18.81
C PHE A 346 -14.60 2.29 -18.56
N LEU A 347 -15.55 2.57 -19.44
CA LEU A 347 -16.91 2.05 -19.34
C LEU A 347 -16.96 0.54 -19.54
N GLU A 348 -16.17 0.01 -20.46
CA GLU A 348 -16.04 -1.43 -20.66
C GLU A 348 -15.61 -2.11 -19.37
N HIS A 349 -14.49 -1.67 -18.77
CA HIS A 349 -13.97 -2.23 -17.52
C HIS A 349 -14.91 -2.03 -16.32
N LEU A 350 -15.72 -0.97 -16.32
CA LEU A 350 -16.69 -0.73 -15.26
C LEU A 350 -17.87 -1.72 -15.30
N PHE A 351 -18.34 -2.09 -16.49
CA PHE A 351 -19.56 -2.88 -16.65
C PHE A 351 -19.32 -4.35 -17.04
N LEU A 352 -18.15 -4.69 -17.57
CA LEU A 352 -17.83 -6.08 -17.87
C LEU A 352 -17.19 -6.79 -16.66
N PRO A 353 -17.39 -8.09 -16.51
CA PRO A 353 -16.74 -8.86 -15.45
C PRO A 353 -15.22 -8.81 -15.55
N VAL A 354 -14.58 -8.61 -14.41
CA VAL A 354 -13.11 -8.76 -14.31
C VAL A 354 -12.72 -10.18 -14.69
N ARG A 355 -11.68 -10.35 -15.51
CA ARG A 355 -11.16 -11.65 -15.96
C ARG A 355 -10.40 -12.37 -14.85
N ASN A 356 -11.03 -12.56 -13.68
CA ASN A 356 -10.47 -13.39 -12.64
C ASN A 356 -10.98 -14.84 -12.77
N LYS A 357 -10.23 -15.80 -12.23
CA LYS A 357 -10.58 -17.23 -12.23
C LYS A 357 -11.50 -17.58 -11.04
N SER A 358 -12.29 -16.64 -10.55
CA SER A 358 -13.25 -16.88 -9.47
C SER A 358 -14.47 -17.66 -9.97
N ILE A 359 -15.14 -18.36 -9.07
CA ILE A 359 -16.38 -19.10 -9.38
C ILE A 359 -17.47 -18.11 -9.83
N LEU A 360 -17.52 -16.92 -9.22
CA LEU A 360 -18.48 -15.87 -9.53
C LEU A 360 -17.75 -14.58 -9.92
N PRO A 361 -17.36 -14.41 -11.20
CA PRO A 361 -16.76 -13.18 -11.69
C PRO A 361 -17.79 -12.07 -11.77
N LEU A 362 -17.51 -10.91 -11.16
CA LEU A 362 -18.41 -9.76 -11.10
C LEU A 362 -17.73 -8.52 -11.67
N SER A 363 -18.48 -7.70 -12.40
CA SER A 363 -18.02 -6.38 -12.82
C SER A 363 -17.93 -5.42 -11.63
N PRO A 364 -17.11 -4.36 -11.70
CA PRO A 364 -17.08 -3.31 -10.67
C PRO A 364 -18.46 -2.71 -10.37
N ALA A 365 -19.28 -2.46 -11.37
CA ALA A 365 -20.65 -1.99 -11.20
C ALA A 365 -21.52 -3.02 -10.45
N ALA A 366 -21.38 -4.31 -10.75
CA ALA A 366 -22.12 -5.36 -10.04
C ALA A 366 -21.70 -5.46 -8.57
N TRP A 367 -20.41 -5.34 -8.27
CA TRP A 367 -19.89 -5.27 -6.90
C TRP A 367 -20.50 -4.10 -6.11
N LEU A 368 -20.56 -2.91 -6.71
CA LEU A 368 -21.19 -1.74 -6.08
C LEU A 368 -22.67 -2.01 -5.77
N VAL A 369 -23.42 -2.50 -6.77
CA VAL A 369 -24.86 -2.80 -6.62
C VAL A 369 -25.07 -3.83 -5.52
N LEU A 370 -24.34 -4.94 -5.52
CA LEU A 370 -24.44 -5.98 -4.50
C LEU A 370 -24.09 -5.46 -3.10
N GLY A 371 -23.05 -4.65 -2.99
CA GLY A 371 -22.69 -3.98 -1.73
C GLY A 371 -23.80 -3.07 -1.22
N LEU A 372 -24.40 -2.24 -2.07
CA LEU A 372 -25.51 -1.38 -1.71
C LEU A 372 -26.80 -2.16 -1.35
N VAL A 373 -27.08 -3.26 -2.05
CA VAL A 373 -28.16 -4.19 -1.70
C VAL A 373 -27.91 -4.83 -0.33
N ALA A 374 -26.69 -5.29 -0.07
CA ALA A 374 -26.34 -5.85 1.24
C ALA A 374 -26.46 -4.81 2.37
N LEU A 375 -26.07 -3.55 2.13
CA LEU A 375 -26.32 -2.44 3.08
C LEU A 375 -27.82 -2.17 3.29
N ARG A 376 -28.65 -2.30 2.24
CA ARG A 376 -30.10 -2.19 2.36
C ARG A 376 -30.68 -3.33 3.22
N LEU A 377 -30.24 -4.57 3.01
CA LEU A 377 -30.67 -5.71 3.82
C LEU A 377 -30.21 -5.57 5.28
N ALA A 378 -28.98 -5.13 5.51
CA ALA A 378 -28.48 -4.83 6.85
C ALA A 378 -29.32 -3.74 7.56
N ARG A 379 -29.80 -2.75 6.82
CA ARG A 379 -30.71 -1.71 7.33
C ARG A 379 -32.02 -2.29 7.87
N MET A 380 -32.58 -3.28 7.18
CA MET A 380 -33.81 -3.97 7.64
C MET A 380 -33.54 -4.79 8.91
N ALA A 381 -32.36 -5.41 9.01
CA ALA A 381 -31.96 -6.22 10.15
C ALA A 381 -31.45 -5.39 11.36
N LEU A 382 -31.08 -4.14 11.15
CA LEU A 382 -30.50 -3.23 12.14
C LEU A 382 -31.28 -1.90 12.25
N PRO A 383 -32.54 -1.90 12.74
CA PRO A 383 -33.41 -0.71 12.73
C PRO A 383 -32.78 0.52 13.41
N ARG A 384 -31.94 0.31 14.44
CA ARG A 384 -31.25 1.42 15.14
C ARG A 384 -30.25 2.16 14.24
N LEU A 385 -29.77 1.52 13.17
CA LEU A 385 -28.84 2.10 12.20
C LEU A 385 -29.53 2.53 10.90
N GLU A 386 -30.84 2.31 10.77
CA GLU A 386 -31.58 2.50 9.50
C GLU A 386 -31.28 3.83 8.82
N ALA A 387 -31.46 4.93 9.53
CA ALA A 387 -31.23 6.27 8.98
C ALA A 387 -29.77 6.54 8.61
N SER A 388 -28.82 6.06 9.44
CA SER A 388 -27.38 6.19 9.17
C SER A 388 -26.96 5.37 7.97
N LEU A 389 -27.42 4.12 7.86
CA LEU A 389 -27.11 3.25 6.73
C LEU A 389 -27.71 3.74 5.41
N ARG A 390 -28.88 4.40 5.44
CA ARG A 390 -29.44 5.07 4.26
C ARG A 390 -28.53 6.21 3.78
N ARG A 391 -28.05 7.06 4.69
CA ARG A 391 -27.12 8.15 4.37
C ARG A 391 -25.79 7.59 3.87
N LEU A 392 -25.28 6.54 4.52
CA LEU A 392 -24.06 5.86 4.10
C LEU A 392 -24.16 5.31 2.68
N SER A 393 -25.25 4.59 2.34
CA SER A 393 -25.46 4.06 1.00
C SER A 393 -25.48 5.16 -0.06
N LEU A 394 -26.14 6.28 0.23
CA LEU A 394 -26.15 7.45 -0.66
C LEU A 394 -24.75 8.08 -0.78
N GLY A 395 -24.05 8.24 0.34
CA GLY A 395 -22.70 8.79 0.37
C GLY A 395 -21.69 7.92 -0.39
N LEU A 396 -21.79 6.59 -0.24
CA LEU A 396 -20.92 5.65 -0.95
C LEU A 396 -21.21 5.63 -2.46
N ALA A 397 -22.47 5.67 -2.88
CA ALA A 397 -22.83 5.73 -4.29
C ALA A 397 -22.39 7.05 -4.95
N ALA A 398 -22.66 8.19 -4.30
CA ALA A 398 -22.23 9.50 -4.79
C ALA A 398 -20.70 9.63 -4.78
N GLY A 399 -20.04 9.18 -3.71
CA GLY A 399 -18.60 9.17 -3.60
C GLY A 399 -17.92 8.31 -4.66
N PHE A 400 -18.50 7.15 -5.00
CA PHE A 400 -18.01 6.31 -6.10
C PHE A 400 -18.06 7.04 -7.45
N ALA A 401 -19.16 7.74 -7.74
CA ALA A 401 -19.26 8.52 -8.96
C ALA A 401 -18.21 9.65 -9.01
N VAL A 402 -17.97 10.35 -7.89
CA VAL A 402 -16.93 11.38 -7.80
C VAL A 402 -15.53 10.74 -7.95
N TYR A 403 -15.31 9.58 -7.37
CA TYR A 403 -14.04 8.85 -7.50
C TYR A 403 -13.77 8.42 -8.95
N CYS A 404 -14.79 7.86 -9.65
CA CYS A 404 -14.68 7.53 -11.08
C CYS A 404 -14.38 8.78 -11.93
N ALA A 405 -15.05 9.90 -11.65
CA ALA A 405 -14.77 11.17 -12.35
C ALA A 405 -13.32 11.65 -12.09
N GLY A 406 -12.83 11.50 -10.87
CA GLY A 406 -11.44 11.79 -10.52
C GLY A 406 -10.44 10.89 -11.26
N LEU A 407 -10.72 9.59 -11.37
CA LEU A 407 -9.87 8.66 -12.13
C LEU A 407 -9.87 9.00 -13.62
N LEU A 408 -11.03 9.30 -14.23
CA LEU A 408 -11.11 9.76 -15.62
C LEU A 408 -10.31 11.04 -15.84
N TYR A 409 -10.36 11.99 -14.90
CA TYR A 409 -9.52 13.20 -14.96
C TYR A 409 -8.02 12.83 -15.00
N LEU A 410 -7.56 11.88 -14.17
CA LEU A 410 -6.17 11.44 -14.17
C LEU A 410 -5.79 10.82 -15.52
N TYR A 411 -6.60 9.91 -16.06
CA TYR A 411 -6.35 9.28 -17.35
C TYR A 411 -6.34 10.30 -18.51
N PHE A 412 -7.23 11.26 -18.50
CA PHE A 412 -7.27 12.28 -19.57
C PHE A 412 -6.05 13.21 -19.56
N PHE A 413 -5.57 13.59 -18.37
CA PHE A 413 -4.64 14.73 -18.23
C PHE A 413 -3.27 14.38 -17.65
N GLN A 414 -3.08 13.22 -17.05
CA GLN A 414 -1.82 12.88 -16.35
C GLN A 414 -1.16 11.61 -16.85
N PHE A 415 -1.92 10.58 -17.17
CA PHE A 415 -1.36 9.35 -17.70
C PHE A 415 -0.88 9.52 -19.14
N SER A 416 0.12 8.72 -19.53
CA SER A 416 0.57 8.62 -20.92
C SER A 416 -0.60 8.16 -21.83
N ASP A 417 -0.46 8.36 -23.14
CA ASP A 417 -1.51 7.95 -24.09
C ASP A 417 -1.74 6.44 -24.05
N TYR A 418 -0.65 5.66 -23.92
CA TYR A 418 -0.72 4.21 -23.79
C TYR A 418 -1.48 3.80 -22.52
N GLU A 419 -1.07 4.30 -21.36
CA GLU A 419 -1.71 3.95 -20.08
C GLU A 419 -3.18 4.40 -20.02
N ALA A 420 -3.48 5.56 -20.59
CA ALA A 420 -4.84 6.11 -20.59
C ALA A 420 -5.79 5.29 -21.47
N THR A 421 -5.37 4.91 -22.69
CA THR A 421 -6.20 4.15 -23.62
C THR A 421 -6.40 2.70 -23.18
N GLN A 422 -5.45 2.13 -22.42
CA GLN A 422 -5.57 0.80 -21.81
C GLN A 422 -6.18 0.85 -20.41
N VAL A 423 -6.51 2.06 -19.89
CA VAL A 423 -6.96 2.30 -18.50
C VAL A 423 -6.14 1.52 -17.48
N ALA A 424 -4.81 1.65 -17.58
CA ALA A 424 -3.84 0.89 -16.80
C ALA A 424 -4.16 0.94 -15.30
N SER A 425 -4.16 -0.20 -14.61
CA SER A 425 -4.45 -0.34 -13.17
C SER A 425 -5.86 0.07 -12.72
N LEU A 426 -6.83 0.32 -13.63
CA LEU A 426 -8.17 0.77 -13.26
C LEU A 426 -8.88 -0.19 -12.30
N GLU A 427 -8.76 -1.49 -12.53
CA GLU A 427 -9.36 -2.52 -11.65
C GLU A 427 -8.82 -2.41 -10.21
N ARG A 428 -7.53 -2.17 -10.06
CA ARG A 428 -6.87 -1.97 -8.76
C ARG A 428 -7.41 -0.71 -8.06
N TYR A 429 -7.58 0.38 -8.80
CA TYR A 429 -8.12 1.62 -8.23
C TYR A 429 -9.59 1.48 -7.85
N LEU A 430 -10.44 0.97 -8.73
CA LEU A 430 -11.85 0.72 -8.40
C LEU A 430 -12.00 -0.29 -7.26
N GLY A 431 -11.12 -1.30 -7.21
CA GLY A 431 -11.04 -2.28 -6.14
C GLY A 431 -10.93 -1.65 -4.75
N SER A 432 -10.18 -0.54 -4.60
CA SER A 432 -10.04 0.16 -3.32
C SER A 432 -11.38 0.65 -2.76
N TRP A 433 -12.24 1.18 -3.60
CA TRP A 433 -13.58 1.62 -3.17
C TRP A 433 -14.52 0.45 -2.90
N LEU A 434 -14.55 -0.49 -3.82
CA LEU A 434 -15.49 -1.62 -3.80
C LEU A 434 -15.21 -2.57 -2.64
N LEU A 435 -13.94 -2.85 -2.36
CA LEU A 435 -13.53 -3.66 -1.21
C LEU A 435 -14.03 -3.03 0.10
N ALA A 436 -13.91 -1.71 0.26
CA ALA A 436 -14.42 -1.04 1.45
C ALA A 436 -15.94 -1.20 1.61
N VAL A 437 -16.71 -1.07 0.53
CA VAL A 437 -18.17 -1.27 0.55
C VAL A 437 -18.53 -2.70 0.94
N VAL A 438 -17.82 -3.70 0.38
CA VAL A 438 -18.06 -5.12 0.64
C VAL A 438 -17.68 -5.50 2.07
N LEU A 439 -16.57 -5.00 2.59
CA LEU A 439 -16.16 -5.22 3.97
C LEU A 439 -17.16 -4.63 4.97
N LEU A 440 -17.67 -3.43 4.72
CA LEU A 440 -18.73 -2.82 5.54
C LEU A 440 -20.02 -3.65 5.51
N ALA A 441 -20.40 -4.13 4.33
CA ALA A 441 -21.58 -4.97 4.18
C ALA A 441 -21.41 -6.30 4.95
N ALA A 442 -20.26 -6.94 4.84
CA ALA A 442 -19.93 -8.16 5.57
C ALA A 442 -19.93 -7.94 7.11
N ASP A 443 -19.30 -6.84 7.57
CA ASP A 443 -19.32 -6.47 8.99
C ASP A 443 -20.74 -6.28 9.53
N LEU A 444 -21.58 -5.57 8.79
CA LEU A 444 -22.98 -5.32 9.17
C LEU A 444 -23.82 -6.60 9.11
N ALA A 445 -23.53 -7.51 8.17
CA ALA A 445 -24.17 -8.82 8.13
C ALA A 445 -23.84 -9.63 9.39
N LEU A 446 -22.57 -9.62 9.82
CA LEU A 446 -22.17 -10.25 11.09
C LEU A 446 -22.81 -9.56 12.31
N ALA A 447 -23.00 -8.22 12.26
CA ALA A 447 -23.67 -7.48 13.33
C ALA A 447 -25.17 -7.83 13.41
N ALA A 448 -25.84 -7.99 12.27
CA ALA A 448 -27.24 -8.39 12.19
C ALA A 448 -27.42 -9.83 12.72
N TRP A 449 -26.56 -10.74 12.31
CA TRP A 449 -26.58 -12.11 12.78
C TRP A 449 -26.36 -12.24 14.31
N GLY A 450 -25.48 -11.43 14.88
CA GLY A 450 -25.23 -11.44 16.33
C GLY A 450 -26.45 -11.14 17.21
N ARG A 451 -27.52 -10.59 16.63
CA ARG A 451 -28.79 -10.28 17.30
C ARG A 451 -29.89 -11.31 17.07
N ALA A 452 -29.76 -12.18 16.07
CA ALA A 452 -30.76 -13.20 15.78
C ALA A 452 -30.70 -14.33 16.78
N GLU A 453 -31.73 -14.50 17.59
CA GLU A 453 -31.92 -15.63 18.48
C GLU A 453 -32.30 -16.87 17.65
N GLY A 454 -31.58 -17.98 17.80
CA GLY A 454 -31.98 -19.28 17.29
C GLY A 454 -31.31 -19.82 16.03
N ARG A 455 -30.71 -19.01 15.13
CA ARG A 455 -30.01 -19.49 13.90
C ARG A 455 -28.52 -19.16 13.96
N ARG A 456 -27.81 -19.84 14.86
CA ARG A 456 -26.47 -19.46 15.35
C ARG A 456 -25.31 -19.63 14.37
N ALA A 457 -25.47 -20.33 13.25
CA ALA A 457 -24.36 -20.67 12.35
C ALA A 457 -24.42 -20.03 10.94
N LEU A 458 -25.58 -19.56 10.49
CA LEU A 458 -25.78 -19.17 9.10
C LEU A 458 -25.03 -17.88 8.69
N GLY A 459 -25.02 -16.83 9.53
CA GLY A 459 -24.44 -15.54 9.15
C GLY A 459 -22.94 -15.58 8.86
N PRO A 460 -22.07 -16.06 9.81
CA PRO A 460 -20.66 -16.22 9.54
C PRO A 460 -20.36 -17.16 8.37
N GLY A 461 -21.11 -18.28 8.29
CA GLY A 461 -21.01 -19.24 7.19
C GLY A 461 -21.36 -18.61 5.82
N CYS A 462 -22.37 -17.73 5.76
CA CYS A 462 -22.69 -16.99 4.54
C CYS A 462 -21.58 -16.03 4.12
N VAL A 463 -20.96 -15.31 5.05
CA VAL A 463 -19.83 -14.41 4.75
C VAL A 463 -18.64 -15.20 4.21
N LEU A 464 -18.31 -16.34 4.85
CA LEU A 464 -17.24 -17.21 4.36
C LEU A 464 -17.57 -17.81 2.99
N ALA A 465 -18.79 -18.32 2.79
CA ALA A 465 -19.23 -18.86 1.50
C ALA A 465 -19.19 -17.81 0.39
N ALA A 466 -19.64 -16.58 0.66
CA ALA A 466 -19.54 -15.49 -0.28
C ALA A 466 -18.09 -15.19 -0.64
N ALA A 467 -17.19 -15.12 0.35
CA ALA A 467 -15.77 -14.91 0.10
C ALA A 467 -15.16 -16.03 -0.77
N LEU A 468 -15.48 -17.29 -0.50
CA LEU A 468 -14.98 -18.44 -1.27
C LEU A 468 -15.53 -18.47 -2.72
N LEU A 469 -16.77 -17.99 -2.94
CA LEU A 469 -17.37 -17.93 -4.28
C LEU A 469 -16.72 -16.88 -5.19
N VAL A 470 -16.24 -15.80 -4.61
CA VAL A 470 -15.65 -14.67 -5.38
C VAL A 470 -14.13 -14.66 -5.39
N MET A 471 -13.50 -15.41 -4.49
CA MET A 471 -12.03 -15.53 -4.43
C MET A 471 -11.52 -16.33 -5.64
N PRO A 472 -10.39 -15.92 -6.27
CA PRO A 472 -9.78 -16.68 -7.34
C PRO A 472 -9.34 -18.08 -6.88
N GLY A 473 -9.92 -19.14 -7.46
CA GLY A 473 -9.77 -20.52 -6.99
C GLY A 473 -8.41 -21.17 -7.24
N THR A 474 -7.59 -20.60 -8.12
CA THR A 474 -6.30 -21.17 -8.55
C THR A 474 -5.16 -20.17 -8.43
N SER A 475 -5.30 -19.18 -7.58
CA SER A 475 -4.29 -18.14 -7.45
C SER A 475 -3.05 -18.67 -6.75
N ASP A 476 -1.89 -18.18 -7.14
CA ASP A 476 -0.65 -18.38 -6.41
C ASP A 476 -0.77 -17.87 -4.97
N GLU A 477 -1.70 -16.96 -4.73
CA GLU A 477 -2.02 -16.45 -3.40
C GLU A 477 -2.54 -17.52 -2.44
N ILE A 478 -3.45 -18.40 -2.89
CA ILE A 478 -3.90 -19.53 -2.03
C ILE A 478 -2.71 -20.43 -1.69
N ARG A 479 -1.82 -20.68 -2.66
CA ARG A 479 -0.59 -21.44 -2.40
C ARG A 479 0.29 -20.74 -1.37
N ARG A 480 0.44 -19.42 -1.48
CA ARG A 480 1.21 -18.59 -0.53
C ARG A 480 0.59 -18.60 0.87
N LEU A 481 -0.74 -18.55 0.96
CA LEU A 481 -1.45 -18.59 2.25
C LEU A 481 -1.32 -19.93 2.97
N VAL A 482 -1.30 -21.06 2.24
CA VAL A 482 -1.32 -22.41 2.84
C VAL A 482 0.04 -23.13 2.80
N ALA A 483 0.94 -22.72 1.90
CA ALA A 483 2.27 -23.30 1.73
C ALA A 483 3.32 -22.21 1.45
N PRO A 484 3.52 -21.24 2.36
CA PRO A 484 4.32 -20.04 2.13
C PRO A 484 5.77 -20.33 1.75
N ALA A 485 6.37 -21.39 2.27
CA ALA A 485 7.73 -21.78 1.92
C ALA A 485 7.90 -22.07 0.41
N LYS A 486 6.86 -22.62 -0.25
CA LYS A 486 6.88 -22.82 -1.72
C LYS A 486 6.78 -21.48 -2.47
N GLY A 487 5.98 -20.54 -1.97
CA GLY A 487 5.89 -19.19 -2.51
C GLY A 487 7.23 -18.45 -2.41
N ALA A 488 7.83 -18.44 -1.22
CA ALA A 488 9.14 -17.84 -0.99
C ALA A 488 10.25 -18.47 -1.85
N ALA A 489 10.24 -19.78 -2.03
CA ALA A 489 11.22 -20.46 -2.90
C ALA A 489 11.08 -20.03 -4.37
N LEU A 490 9.85 -19.86 -4.87
CA LEU A 490 9.62 -19.36 -6.24
C LEU A 490 10.12 -17.92 -6.41
N GLU A 491 9.91 -17.05 -5.41
CA GLU A 491 10.40 -15.67 -5.42
C GLU A 491 11.93 -15.62 -5.39
N GLN A 492 12.54 -16.46 -4.55
CA GLN A 492 14.00 -16.60 -4.50
C GLN A 492 14.56 -17.08 -5.83
N GLN A 493 13.91 -18.06 -6.48
CA GLN A 493 14.30 -18.53 -7.80
C GLN A 493 14.15 -17.43 -8.85
N GLN A 494 13.05 -16.68 -8.83
CA GLN A 494 12.82 -15.56 -9.73
C GLN A 494 13.87 -14.47 -9.55
N ARG A 495 14.16 -14.09 -8.31
CA ARG A 495 15.19 -13.08 -7.98
C ARG A 495 16.61 -13.56 -8.30
N ALA A 496 16.89 -14.85 -8.20
CA ALA A 496 18.20 -15.41 -8.54
C ALA A 496 18.52 -15.35 -10.05
N ALA A 497 17.52 -15.17 -10.91
CA ALA A 497 17.73 -14.93 -12.33
C ALA A 497 18.34 -13.54 -12.61
N TYR A 498 18.27 -12.61 -11.65
CA TYR A 498 18.81 -11.26 -11.77
C TYR A 498 20.10 -11.13 -10.96
N PHE A 499 21.03 -10.33 -11.49
CA PHE A 499 22.30 -10.09 -10.82
C PHE A 499 22.12 -9.16 -9.59
N THR A 500 23.05 -9.31 -8.66
CA THR A 500 23.25 -8.40 -7.52
C THR A 500 24.71 -7.92 -7.53
N PRO A 501 25.08 -6.88 -6.75
CA PRO A 501 26.49 -6.49 -6.65
C PRO A 501 27.43 -7.66 -6.32
N ALA A 502 26.97 -8.59 -5.47
CA ALA A 502 27.72 -9.78 -5.10
C ALA A 502 27.91 -10.80 -6.25
N SER A 503 27.17 -10.65 -7.36
CA SER A 503 27.33 -11.51 -8.54
C SER A 503 28.62 -11.22 -9.33
N PHE A 504 29.23 -10.05 -9.09
CA PHE A 504 30.45 -9.64 -9.76
C PHE A 504 31.68 -9.89 -8.87
N PRO A 505 32.79 -10.40 -9.40
CA PRO A 505 34.00 -10.71 -8.63
C PRO A 505 34.85 -9.46 -8.35
N MET A 506 34.23 -8.40 -7.89
CA MET A 506 34.87 -7.11 -7.61
C MET A 506 34.23 -6.45 -6.38
N GLU A 507 34.98 -5.61 -5.72
CA GLU A 507 34.49 -4.77 -4.62
C GLU A 507 33.92 -3.47 -5.21
N TRP A 508 32.66 -3.21 -4.93
CA TRP A 508 32.00 -1.98 -5.33
C TRP A 508 32.30 -0.87 -4.32
N THR A 509 32.64 0.31 -4.82
CA THR A 509 32.89 1.50 -4.00
C THR A 509 31.77 2.53 -4.16
N GLU A 510 31.70 3.51 -3.28
CA GLU A 510 30.71 4.60 -3.36
C GLU A 510 30.83 5.45 -4.63
N ASN A 511 32.00 5.42 -5.28
CA ASN A 511 32.26 6.16 -6.52
C ASN A 511 31.87 5.37 -7.78
N ASP A 512 31.58 4.08 -7.65
CA ASP A 512 31.24 3.26 -8.80
C ASP A 512 29.80 3.50 -9.24
N LYS A 513 29.64 3.68 -10.55
CA LYS A 513 28.34 3.82 -11.22
C LYS A 513 28.23 2.80 -12.34
N LEU A 514 27.14 2.06 -12.32
CA LEU A 514 26.82 1.07 -13.34
C LEU A 514 25.78 1.62 -14.32
N TYR A 515 26.09 1.57 -15.62
CA TYR A 515 25.08 1.74 -16.67
C TYR A 515 24.53 0.39 -17.09
N PHE A 516 23.21 0.20 -16.93
CA PHE A 516 22.53 -1.05 -17.25
C PHE A 516 21.89 -0.96 -18.63
N VAL A 517 22.27 -1.90 -19.50
CA VAL A 517 21.73 -2.01 -20.87
C VAL A 517 20.84 -3.22 -20.97
N ALA A 518 19.58 -3.00 -21.33
CA ALA A 518 18.61 -4.02 -21.63
C ALA A 518 17.86 -3.67 -22.92
N GLU A 519 17.84 -4.57 -23.87
CA GLU A 519 17.09 -4.45 -25.12
C GLU A 519 15.99 -5.52 -25.18
N ASP A 520 14.88 -5.21 -25.82
CA ASP A 520 13.73 -6.09 -25.97
C ASP A 520 13.22 -6.66 -24.64
N THR A 521 13.19 -5.80 -23.62
CA THR A 521 12.71 -6.15 -22.29
C THR A 521 11.65 -5.14 -21.83
N ALA A 522 10.81 -5.57 -20.87
CA ALA A 522 9.96 -4.63 -20.11
C ALA A 522 10.80 -3.84 -19.08
N SER A 523 10.19 -2.85 -18.43
CA SER A 523 10.82 -2.08 -17.34
C SER A 523 11.23 -2.94 -16.13
N TYR A 524 10.71 -4.16 -16.02
CA TYR A 524 10.89 -5.05 -14.87
C TYR A 524 12.36 -5.36 -14.58
N GLU A 525 13.13 -5.70 -15.59
CA GLU A 525 14.54 -6.06 -15.45
C GLU A 525 15.37 -4.91 -14.91
N VAL A 526 15.17 -3.73 -15.46
CA VAL A 526 15.87 -2.51 -15.05
C VAL A 526 15.48 -2.10 -13.63
N LEU A 527 14.20 -2.15 -13.29
CA LEU A 527 13.70 -1.82 -11.95
C LEU A 527 14.21 -2.82 -10.90
N CYS A 528 14.19 -4.12 -11.23
CA CYS A 528 14.75 -5.17 -10.38
C CYS A 528 16.26 -4.98 -10.17
N ALA A 529 16.99 -4.64 -11.24
CA ALA A 529 18.42 -4.35 -11.17
C ALA A 529 18.72 -3.14 -10.27
N GLY A 530 18.03 -2.02 -10.48
CA GLY A 530 18.18 -0.81 -9.66
C GLY A 530 17.90 -1.07 -8.18
N TYR A 531 16.81 -1.75 -7.87
CA TYR A 531 16.46 -2.16 -6.51
C TYR A 531 17.53 -3.09 -5.88
N SER A 532 18.01 -4.06 -6.64
CA SER A 532 18.97 -5.05 -6.15
C SER A 532 20.37 -4.46 -5.96
N PHE A 533 20.73 -3.49 -6.79
CA PHE A 533 22.04 -2.87 -6.80
C PHE A 533 22.20 -1.77 -5.74
N TYR A 534 21.10 -1.15 -5.31
CA TYR A 534 21.14 -0.11 -4.27
C TYR A 534 21.90 -0.59 -3.00
N PRO A 535 22.77 0.20 -2.37
CA PRO A 535 22.91 1.66 -2.48
C PRO A 535 23.87 2.18 -3.57
N TRP A 536 24.46 1.34 -4.37
CA TRP A 536 25.30 1.79 -5.50
C TRP A 536 24.41 2.37 -6.62
N ASN A 537 24.98 3.32 -7.35
CA ASN A 537 24.28 4.00 -8.41
C ASN A 537 24.13 3.11 -9.66
N LEU A 538 22.93 2.88 -10.10
CA LEU A 538 22.61 2.25 -11.36
C LEU A 538 21.82 3.20 -12.25
N GLY A 539 22.33 3.48 -13.44
CA GLY A 539 21.63 4.22 -14.47
C GLY A 539 21.22 3.33 -15.64
N CYS A 540 20.30 3.82 -16.44
CA CYS A 540 19.80 3.18 -17.64
C CYS A 540 19.29 4.22 -18.64
N SER A 541 18.85 3.80 -19.83
CA SER A 541 18.16 4.70 -20.76
C SER A 541 16.82 5.18 -20.18
N ALA A 542 16.40 6.38 -20.58
CA ALA A 542 15.18 7.01 -20.07
C ALA A 542 13.89 6.20 -20.32
N GLY A 543 13.88 5.33 -21.32
CA GLY A 543 12.75 4.46 -21.65
C GLY A 543 12.83 3.04 -21.08
N TYR A 544 13.81 2.75 -20.24
CA TYR A 544 14.13 1.42 -19.70
C TYR A 544 14.65 0.41 -20.73
N ASN A 545 14.26 0.54 -22.02
CA ASN A 545 14.79 -0.22 -23.13
C ASN A 545 15.81 0.60 -23.90
N PHE A 546 16.91 -0.04 -24.26
CA PHE A 546 18.01 0.57 -24.97
C PHE A 546 17.93 0.15 -26.44
N ASN A 547 17.47 1.07 -27.30
CA ASN A 547 17.46 0.88 -28.75
C ASN A 547 16.66 -0.33 -29.27
N THR A 548 15.46 -0.52 -28.82
CA THR A 548 14.63 -1.69 -29.18
C THR A 548 13.81 -1.49 -30.43
N GLU A 549 13.80 -2.51 -31.28
CA GLU A 549 12.86 -2.69 -32.39
C GLU A 549 11.96 -3.88 -32.04
N GLY A 550 10.75 -3.69 -31.53
CA GLY A 550 9.90 -4.81 -31.17
C GLY A 550 8.68 -4.43 -30.36
N ASP A 551 8.09 -5.41 -29.69
CA ASP A 551 6.85 -5.28 -28.91
C ASP A 551 6.96 -4.26 -27.76
N TRP A 552 8.18 -4.00 -27.30
CA TRP A 552 8.49 -3.05 -26.22
C TRP A 552 8.96 -1.66 -26.70
N ALA A 553 8.85 -1.38 -28.00
CA ALA A 553 9.28 -0.10 -28.62
C ALA A 553 8.65 1.14 -27.95
N THR A 554 7.46 1.02 -27.37
CA THR A 554 6.78 2.10 -26.61
C THR A 554 7.62 2.60 -25.43
N TRP A 555 8.48 1.77 -24.88
CA TRP A 555 9.37 2.05 -23.76
C TRP A 555 10.83 2.19 -24.18
N ALA A 556 11.10 2.15 -25.47
CA ALA A 556 12.45 2.32 -26.01
C ALA A 556 12.82 3.80 -26.07
N ASN A 557 14.08 4.08 -25.82
CA ASN A 557 14.69 5.38 -26.06
C ASN A 557 15.88 5.19 -27.01
N GLU A 558 15.74 5.67 -28.22
CA GLU A 558 16.80 5.52 -29.23
C GLU A 558 17.99 6.42 -28.85
N VAL A 559 19.15 5.78 -28.63
CA VAL A 559 20.39 6.43 -28.23
C VAL A 559 21.45 6.14 -29.27
N THR A 560 22.11 7.16 -29.82
CA THR A 560 23.25 6.96 -30.71
C THR A 560 24.51 6.62 -29.92
N ALA A 561 25.53 6.06 -30.60
CA ALA A 561 26.80 5.74 -29.96
C ALA A 561 27.45 7.00 -29.32
N ASP A 562 27.44 8.14 -30.03
CA ASP A 562 27.98 9.42 -29.53
C ASP A 562 27.23 9.90 -28.28
N GLN A 563 25.88 9.85 -28.29
CA GLN A 563 25.07 10.25 -27.14
C GLN A 563 25.30 9.35 -25.92
N TRP A 564 25.48 8.06 -26.17
CA TRP A 564 25.78 7.12 -25.09
C TRP A 564 27.16 7.35 -24.52
N ALA A 565 28.19 7.55 -25.37
CA ALA A 565 29.53 7.89 -24.95
C ALA A 565 29.56 9.20 -24.12
N GLU A 566 28.84 10.24 -24.58
CA GLU A 566 28.71 11.50 -23.85
C GLU A 566 28.07 11.29 -22.47
N THR A 567 26.99 10.49 -22.41
CA THR A 567 26.32 10.14 -21.14
C THR A 567 27.27 9.41 -20.19
N LEU A 568 27.97 8.39 -20.68
CA LEU A 568 28.90 7.61 -19.86
C LEU A 568 30.02 8.49 -19.29
N ALA A 569 30.56 9.40 -20.10
CA ALA A 569 31.64 10.29 -19.67
C ALA A 569 31.14 11.40 -18.74
N SER A 570 30.08 12.12 -19.13
CA SER A 570 29.60 13.33 -18.41
C SER A 570 28.99 12.98 -17.05
N GLU A 571 28.31 11.83 -16.94
CA GLU A 571 27.73 11.38 -15.68
C GLU A 571 28.69 10.53 -14.84
N GLY A 572 29.87 10.19 -15.39
CA GLY A 572 30.95 9.48 -14.67
C GLY A 572 30.61 8.02 -14.37
N TYR A 573 30.05 7.30 -15.33
CA TYR A 573 29.88 5.87 -15.21
C TYR A 573 31.22 5.16 -15.24
N THR A 574 31.43 4.21 -14.32
CA THR A 574 32.64 3.41 -14.22
C THR A 574 32.51 2.06 -14.90
N TYR A 575 31.26 1.56 -14.99
CA TYR A 575 30.98 0.27 -15.60
C TYR A 575 29.71 0.32 -16.47
N VAL A 576 29.67 -0.57 -17.47
CA VAL A 576 28.49 -0.90 -18.29
C VAL A 576 28.22 -2.40 -18.15
N TYR A 577 26.98 -2.75 -17.84
CA TYR A 577 26.53 -4.16 -17.88
C TYR A 577 25.54 -4.36 -19.02
N LEU A 578 25.92 -5.20 -19.97
CA LEU A 578 25.06 -5.62 -21.07
C LEU A 578 24.20 -6.79 -20.60
N TYR A 579 23.03 -6.51 -19.99
CA TYR A 579 22.15 -7.56 -19.51
C TYR A 579 21.59 -8.41 -20.63
N GLN A 580 20.92 -7.76 -21.59
CA GLN A 580 20.36 -8.37 -22.79
C GLN A 580 20.54 -7.42 -23.96
N ILE A 581 21.09 -7.94 -25.05
CA ILE A 581 21.34 -7.18 -26.28
C ILE A 581 20.74 -7.89 -27.49
N SER A 582 20.26 -7.11 -28.46
CA SER A 582 19.77 -7.61 -29.74
C SER A 582 20.94 -7.93 -30.69
N PRO A 583 20.69 -8.72 -31.76
CA PRO A 583 21.70 -8.97 -32.79
C PRO A 583 22.22 -7.70 -33.48
N SER A 584 21.43 -6.61 -33.49
CA SER A 584 21.81 -5.34 -34.13
C SER A 584 22.70 -4.47 -33.22
N PHE A 585 22.80 -4.78 -31.92
CA PHE A 585 23.55 -3.98 -30.95
C PHE A 585 25.01 -3.75 -31.35
N ALA A 586 25.72 -4.82 -31.69
CA ALA A 586 27.11 -4.72 -32.09
C ALA A 586 27.31 -3.83 -33.34
N GLY A 587 26.40 -3.90 -34.31
CA GLY A 587 26.44 -3.03 -35.48
C GLY A 587 26.26 -1.55 -35.20
N LYS A 588 25.55 -1.21 -34.10
CA LYS A 588 25.27 0.18 -33.68
C LYS A 588 26.36 0.78 -32.79
N TYR A 589 27.01 -0.06 -31.95
CA TYR A 589 27.84 0.43 -30.86
C TYR A 589 29.27 -0.14 -30.84
N SER A 590 29.65 -0.94 -31.83
CA SER A 590 30.98 -1.60 -31.85
C SER A 590 32.16 -0.66 -31.72
N GLU A 591 32.04 0.58 -32.19
CA GLU A 591 33.08 1.61 -32.11
C GLU A 591 33.43 2.03 -30.68
N LEU A 592 32.51 1.83 -29.72
CA LEU A 592 32.75 2.14 -28.31
C LEU A 592 33.48 1.02 -27.56
N PHE A 593 33.66 -0.14 -28.17
CA PHE A 593 34.28 -1.29 -27.50
C PHE A 593 35.75 -1.43 -27.92
N ALA A 594 36.61 -1.67 -26.94
CA ALA A 594 38.03 -1.88 -27.17
C ALA A 594 38.30 -3.07 -28.12
N ASP A 595 37.49 -4.11 -28.05
CA ASP A 595 37.43 -5.22 -29.00
C ASP A 595 35.96 -5.47 -29.38
N PRO A 596 35.56 -5.20 -30.64
CA PRO A 596 34.21 -5.50 -31.11
C PRO A 596 33.81 -7.00 -31.05
N GLY A 597 34.80 -7.89 -31.02
CA GLY A 597 34.58 -9.33 -30.86
C GLY A 597 34.16 -9.75 -29.45
N ASP A 598 34.39 -8.87 -28.48
CA ASP A 598 34.09 -9.11 -27.07
C ASP A 598 32.67 -8.67 -26.66
N ILE A 599 31.85 -8.15 -27.57
CA ILE A 599 30.49 -7.70 -27.29
C ILE A 599 29.58 -8.90 -27.04
N VAL A 600 29.24 -9.14 -25.79
CA VAL A 600 28.39 -10.29 -25.37
C VAL A 600 27.38 -9.85 -24.32
N GLY A 601 26.13 -10.33 -24.45
CA GLY A 601 25.13 -10.21 -23.40
C GLY A 601 25.56 -10.96 -22.13
N GLY A 602 25.19 -10.42 -20.96
CA GLY A 602 25.61 -10.95 -19.66
C GLY A 602 27.03 -10.57 -19.24
N ALA A 603 27.69 -9.62 -19.92
CA ALA A 603 29.05 -9.20 -19.60
C ALA A 603 29.13 -7.79 -19.02
N LEU A 604 30.14 -7.57 -18.17
CA LEU A 604 30.48 -6.28 -17.56
C LEU A 604 31.72 -5.70 -18.24
N TYR A 605 31.67 -4.39 -18.51
CA TYR A 605 32.72 -3.64 -19.15
C TYR A 605 33.12 -2.44 -18.27
N ALA A 606 34.42 -2.19 -18.14
CA ALA A 606 34.91 -0.96 -17.55
C ALA A 606 34.85 0.19 -18.56
N VAL A 607 34.42 1.36 -18.10
CA VAL A 607 34.40 2.59 -18.89
C VAL A 607 35.76 3.27 -18.76
N GLN A 608 36.46 3.39 -19.88
CA GLN A 608 37.76 4.08 -19.98
C GLN A 608 37.55 5.39 -20.74
N THR A 609 37.89 6.51 -20.12
CA THR A 609 37.80 7.83 -20.76
C THR A 609 39.20 8.32 -21.07
N GLY A 610 39.50 8.60 -22.35
CA GLY A 610 40.80 9.07 -22.84
C GLY A 610 40.67 10.21 -23.83
N GLU A 611 41.78 10.64 -24.45
CA GLU A 611 41.79 11.69 -25.46
C GLU A 611 41.00 11.30 -26.73
N GLU A 612 40.88 10.02 -27.00
CA GLU A 612 40.13 9.46 -28.15
C GLU A 612 38.63 9.22 -27.84
N GLY A 613 38.14 9.54 -26.65
CA GLY A 613 36.75 9.36 -26.23
C GLY A 613 36.56 8.25 -25.20
N VAL A 614 35.37 7.63 -25.23
CA VAL A 614 35.00 6.52 -24.33
C VAL A 614 35.29 5.18 -24.98
N GLN A 615 35.97 4.30 -24.24
CA GLN A 615 36.15 2.91 -24.62
C GLN A 615 35.63 1.98 -23.52
N LEU A 616 34.98 0.89 -23.95
CA LEU A 616 34.41 -0.16 -23.09
C LEU A 616 35.30 -1.40 -23.17
N ALA A 617 35.99 -1.74 -22.06
CA ALA A 617 36.85 -2.91 -21.97
C ALA A 617 36.19 -3.97 -21.09
N ARG A 618 36.05 -5.21 -21.61
CA ARG A 618 35.42 -6.31 -20.88
C ARG A 618 36.22 -6.70 -19.64
N VAL A 619 35.53 -6.76 -18.49
CA VAL A 619 36.12 -7.12 -17.20
C VAL A 619 35.53 -8.39 -16.59
N TRP A 620 34.28 -8.75 -16.99
CA TRP A 620 33.60 -9.96 -16.49
C TRP A 620 32.50 -10.43 -17.46
N PRO A 621 32.25 -11.74 -17.59
CA PRO A 621 33.16 -12.80 -17.18
C PRO A 621 34.52 -12.60 -17.84
N ALA A 622 35.59 -12.97 -17.12
CA ALA A 622 36.92 -12.87 -17.68
C ALA A 622 36.98 -13.62 -19.02
N LEU A 623 37.70 -13.04 -19.99
CA LEU A 623 37.98 -13.74 -21.25
C LEU A 623 38.65 -15.08 -20.88
N ALA A 624 38.15 -16.19 -21.43
CA ALA A 624 38.86 -17.45 -21.29
C ALA A 624 40.29 -17.23 -21.85
N GLU A 625 41.29 -17.44 -21.03
CA GLU A 625 42.70 -17.44 -21.50
C GLU A 625 42.77 -18.46 -22.62
N GLY A 626 42.94 -17.98 -23.88
CA GLY A 626 43.03 -18.80 -25.08
C GLY A 626 44.32 -19.61 -25.18
#